data_73b125d85dd309caad1ae45ba236ab4d
#
_entry.id   73b125d85dd309caad1ae45ba236ab4d
#
_cell.length_a   1.000
_cell.length_b   1.000
_cell.length_c   1.000
_cell.angle_alpha   90.00
_cell.angle_beta   90.00
_cell.angle_gamma   90.00
#
_symmetry.space_group_name_H-M   'P 1'
#
loop_
_entity.id
_entity.type
_entity.pdbx_description
1 polymer ?
#
loop_
_entity_poly.entity_id
_entity_poly.type
_entity_poly.pdbx_seq_one_letter_code
_entity_poly.pdbx_strand_id
1 'polypeptide(L)'
;MDIKHIVQDNYLNETDYKNLKNIMLGRDFPWYFNDKVANMNDQAKFHFYWTHTFFKQDGGVTSSFYKILDPILKKLKFKALIRIKANLFSNQGKIKEHETHSDFPFRHKSGLFSLNTCNGFTTLADGTKIESVGNRILFFDASKPHHSSTCTDEVVRININFNYF
;
A
#
# COMPACT_ATOMS: atom_id res chain seq x y z
N MET A 1 14.83 -7.02 -19.31
CA MET A 1 15.47 -6.29 -18.20
C MET A 1 14.56 -6.40 -16.97
N ASP A 2 15.05 -7.03 -15.92
CA ASP A 2 14.35 -7.05 -14.63
C ASP A 2 14.35 -5.64 -14.07
N ILE A 3 13.16 -5.07 -13.88
CA ILE A 3 13.03 -3.76 -13.26
C ILE A 3 13.42 -3.92 -11.80
N LYS A 4 14.64 -3.51 -11.46
CA LYS A 4 15.12 -3.42 -10.10
C LYS A 4 14.16 -2.49 -9.34
N HIS A 5 13.73 -2.87 -8.13
CA HIS A 5 12.94 -2.00 -7.28
C HIS A 5 13.70 -0.69 -6.96
N ILE A 6 12.95 0.38 -6.75
CA ILE A 6 13.50 1.69 -6.35
C ILE A 6 12.80 2.12 -5.07
N VAL A 7 13.59 2.50 -4.07
CA VAL A 7 13.10 3.08 -2.80
C VAL A 7 13.46 4.56 -2.78
N GLN A 8 12.49 5.40 -2.43
CA GLN A 8 12.68 6.82 -2.27
C GLN A 8 12.08 7.28 -0.95
N ASP A 9 12.91 7.79 -0.05
CA ASP A 9 12.50 8.40 1.21
C ASP A 9 12.14 9.87 1.02
N ASN A 10 11.37 10.44 1.97
CA ASN A 10 10.90 11.83 1.94
C ASN A 10 10.25 12.19 0.60
N TYR A 11 9.38 11.29 0.12
CA TYR A 11 8.77 11.42 -1.20
C TYR A 11 7.92 12.68 -1.34
N LEU A 12 7.13 13.03 -0.32
CA LEU A 12 6.38 14.28 -0.22
C LEU A 12 7.17 15.30 0.60
N ASN A 13 6.89 16.59 0.40
CA ASN A 13 7.29 17.59 1.37
C ASN A 13 6.57 17.36 2.71
N GLU A 14 7.10 17.91 3.77
CA GLU A 14 6.63 17.67 5.14
C GLU A 14 5.17 18.09 5.35
N THR A 15 4.75 19.19 4.74
CA THR A 15 3.37 19.69 4.87
C THR A 15 2.35 18.75 4.21
N ASP A 16 2.60 18.34 2.98
CA ASP A 16 1.73 17.41 2.26
C ASP A 16 1.67 16.05 2.94
N TYR A 17 2.81 15.54 3.42
CA TYR A 17 2.88 14.28 4.15
C TYR A 17 2.08 14.33 5.45
N LYS A 18 2.26 15.37 6.28
CA LYS A 18 1.51 15.54 7.52
C LYS A 18 0.01 15.66 7.28
N ASN A 19 -0.39 16.43 6.27
CA ASN A 19 -1.79 16.58 5.91
C ASN A 19 -2.42 15.24 5.50
N LEU A 20 -1.77 14.50 4.60
CA LEU A 20 -2.23 13.16 4.19
C LEU A 20 -2.37 12.22 5.39
N LYS A 21 -1.35 12.16 6.23
CA LYS A 21 -1.34 11.32 7.43
C LYS A 21 -2.45 11.67 8.41
N ASN A 22 -2.65 12.96 8.69
CA ASN A 22 -3.69 13.43 9.62
C ASN A 22 -5.10 13.11 9.11
N ILE A 23 -5.35 13.25 7.82
CA ILE A 23 -6.64 12.90 7.23
C ILE A 23 -6.89 11.39 7.34
N MET A 24 -5.93 10.56 6.92
CA MET A 24 -6.12 9.10 6.88
C MET A 24 -6.15 8.45 8.27
N LEU A 25 -5.56 9.06 9.28
CA LEU A 25 -5.65 8.64 10.69
C LEU A 25 -6.80 9.32 11.44
N GLY A 26 -7.49 10.27 10.81
CA GLY A 26 -8.63 10.97 11.37
C GLY A 26 -9.88 10.07 11.48
N ARG A 27 -10.80 10.49 12.35
CA ARG A 27 -12.03 9.73 12.64
C ARG A 27 -12.99 9.63 11.43
N ASP A 28 -12.93 10.61 10.53
CA ASP A 28 -13.85 10.69 9.39
C ASP A 28 -13.36 9.92 8.16
N PHE A 29 -12.13 9.38 8.19
CA PHE A 29 -11.61 8.60 7.08
C PHE A 29 -12.13 7.15 7.17
N PRO A 30 -12.90 6.67 6.16
CA PRO A 30 -13.55 5.37 6.22
C PRO A 30 -12.58 4.24 5.90
N TRP A 31 -12.51 3.26 6.77
CA TRP A 31 -11.82 2.00 6.57
C TRP A 31 -12.82 0.84 6.51
N TYR A 32 -12.69 -0.02 5.52
CA TYR A 32 -13.59 -1.14 5.28
C TYR A 32 -12.90 -2.46 5.61
N PHE A 33 -13.54 -3.26 6.45
CA PHE A 33 -13.02 -4.56 6.89
C PHE A 33 -12.97 -5.57 5.75
N ASN A 34 -11.86 -6.32 5.68
CA ASN A 34 -11.69 -7.47 4.82
C ASN A 34 -11.15 -8.63 5.65
N ASP A 35 -11.79 -9.77 5.58
CA ASP A 35 -11.45 -10.97 6.35
C ASP A 35 -10.23 -11.73 5.78
N LYS A 36 -9.76 -11.34 4.60
CA LYS A 36 -8.61 -11.96 3.91
C LYS A 36 -7.73 -10.92 3.24
N VAL A 37 -6.41 -11.10 3.35
CA VAL A 37 -5.43 -10.26 2.69
C VAL A 37 -5.09 -10.85 1.32
N ALA A 38 -5.40 -10.11 0.26
CA ALA A 38 -4.99 -10.35 -1.14
C ALA A 38 -5.51 -11.65 -1.80
N ASN A 39 -5.55 -12.78 -1.11
CA ASN A 39 -5.97 -14.07 -1.67
C ASN A 39 -7.29 -14.53 -1.05
N MET A 40 -8.33 -14.66 -1.87
CA MET A 40 -9.67 -15.13 -1.42
C MET A 40 -9.66 -16.57 -0.90
N ASN A 41 -8.66 -17.36 -1.29
CA ASN A 41 -8.49 -18.75 -0.86
C ASN A 41 -7.60 -18.90 0.37
N ASP A 42 -7.10 -17.77 0.96
CA ASP A 42 -6.32 -17.80 2.18
C ASP A 42 -7.13 -18.41 3.33
N GLN A 43 -6.66 -19.54 3.85
CA GLN A 43 -7.27 -20.27 4.98
C GLN A 43 -6.63 -19.88 6.32
N ALA A 44 -5.61 -19.02 6.32
CA ALA A 44 -4.94 -18.61 7.55
C ALA A 44 -5.88 -17.75 8.41
N LYS A 45 -6.03 -18.15 9.65
CA LYS A 45 -6.80 -17.37 10.63
C LYS A 45 -6.07 -16.05 10.94
N PHE A 46 -6.85 -14.97 11.09
CA PHE A 46 -6.33 -13.65 11.44
C PHE A 46 -5.50 -12.96 10.33
N HIS A 47 -5.59 -13.38 9.07
CA HIS A 47 -5.14 -12.64 7.91
C HIS A 47 -6.22 -11.65 7.46
N PHE A 48 -6.61 -10.74 8.33
CA PHE A 48 -7.58 -9.70 8.04
C PHE A 48 -6.90 -8.32 8.01
N TYR A 49 -7.54 -7.38 7.34
CA TYR A 49 -7.08 -6.01 7.23
C TYR A 49 -8.22 -5.07 6.89
N TRP A 50 -7.97 -3.78 6.89
CA TRP A 50 -8.92 -2.78 6.39
C TRP A 50 -8.38 -2.13 5.13
N THR A 51 -9.29 -1.75 4.24
CA THR A 51 -8.93 -1.09 2.99
C THR A 51 -9.77 0.14 2.75
N HIS A 52 -9.23 1.05 1.95
CA HIS A 52 -9.97 2.15 1.35
C HIS A 52 -9.57 2.27 -0.12
N THR A 53 -10.53 2.10 -1.02
CA THR A 53 -10.26 2.20 -2.46
C THR A 53 -10.59 3.59 -2.96
N PHE A 54 -9.61 4.27 -3.55
CA PHE A 54 -9.76 5.62 -4.11
C PHE A 54 -10.11 5.61 -5.60
N PHE A 55 -9.59 4.61 -6.33
CA PHE A 55 -9.75 4.50 -7.77
C PHE A 55 -9.75 3.05 -8.23
N LYS A 56 -10.60 2.74 -9.22
CA LYS A 56 -10.61 1.45 -9.95
C LYS A 56 -10.72 1.72 -11.44
N GLN A 57 -10.04 0.91 -12.26
CA GLN A 57 -10.03 1.04 -13.71
C GLN A 57 -11.45 0.99 -14.32
N ASP A 58 -12.32 0.16 -13.80
CA ASP A 58 -13.69 -0.08 -14.26
C ASP A 58 -14.73 0.89 -13.66
N GLY A 59 -14.36 1.66 -12.62
CA GLY A 59 -15.26 2.55 -11.91
C GLY A 59 -14.77 3.99 -11.75
N GLY A 60 -13.52 4.28 -12.13
CA GLY A 60 -12.91 5.60 -11.95
C GLY A 60 -12.68 5.95 -10.49
N VAL A 61 -12.89 7.22 -10.13
CA VAL A 61 -12.78 7.71 -8.75
C VAL A 61 -13.93 7.18 -7.91
N THR A 62 -13.61 6.43 -6.84
CA THR A 62 -14.58 5.77 -5.95
C THR A 62 -14.66 6.38 -4.57
N SER A 63 -13.86 7.41 -4.27
CA SER A 63 -13.77 8.03 -2.96
C SER A 63 -13.83 9.55 -3.01
N SER A 64 -14.62 10.15 -2.12
CA SER A 64 -14.61 11.61 -1.90
C SER A 64 -13.27 12.13 -1.40
N PHE A 65 -12.44 11.26 -0.83
CA PHE A 65 -11.09 11.57 -0.37
C PHE A 65 -10.02 11.50 -1.48
N TYR A 66 -10.38 11.22 -2.73
CA TYR A 66 -9.39 11.04 -3.81
C TYR A 66 -8.40 12.21 -3.93
N LYS A 67 -8.85 13.45 -3.74
CA LYS A 67 -8.02 14.66 -3.87
C LYS A 67 -6.87 14.76 -2.87
N ILE A 68 -6.92 14.04 -1.74
CA ILE A 68 -5.79 14.04 -0.78
C ILE A 68 -4.54 13.39 -1.37
N LEU A 69 -4.69 12.63 -2.46
CA LEU A 69 -3.60 11.95 -3.17
C LEU A 69 -2.92 12.85 -4.23
N ASP A 70 -3.45 14.04 -4.52
CA ASP A 70 -2.90 14.94 -5.54
C ASP A 70 -1.38 15.18 -5.43
N PRO A 71 -0.79 15.37 -4.22
CA PRO A 71 0.66 15.54 -4.09
C PRO A 71 1.46 14.33 -4.56
N ILE A 72 0.96 13.11 -4.34
CA ILE A 72 1.58 11.88 -4.83
C ILE A 72 1.38 11.75 -6.34
N LEU A 73 0.15 11.94 -6.83
CA LEU A 73 -0.21 11.78 -8.24
C LEU A 73 0.55 12.75 -9.15
N LYS A 74 0.80 13.98 -8.71
CA LYS A 74 1.61 14.97 -9.44
C LYS A 74 3.07 14.54 -9.63
N LYS A 75 3.61 13.74 -8.71
CA LYS A 75 4.99 13.22 -8.76
C LYS A 75 5.06 11.86 -9.44
N LEU A 76 3.98 11.09 -9.41
CA LEU A 76 3.90 9.77 -9.98
C LEU A 76 3.77 9.86 -11.51
N LYS A 77 4.81 9.45 -12.23
CA LYS A 77 4.80 9.44 -13.71
C LYS A 77 4.07 8.19 -14.19
N PHE A 78 2.81 8.31 -14.55
CA PHE A 78 1.98 7.22 -15.07
C PHE A 78 1.32 7.58 -16.40
N LYS A 79 1.03 6.57 -17.21
CA LYS A 79 0.24 6.70 -18.44
C LYS A 79 -1.24 6.46 -18.19
N ALA A 80 -1.55 5.47 -17.34
CA ALA A 80 -2.91 5.14 -16.94
C ALA A 80 -2.91 4.52 -15.55
N LEU A 81 -3.90 4.87 -14.73
CA LEU A 81 -4.15 4.26 -13.42
C LEU A 81 -4.95 2.97 -13.59
N ILE A 82 -4.59 1.95 -12.82
CA ILE A 82 -5.32 0.69 -12.73
C ILE A 82 -6.12 0.66 -11.42
N ARG A 83 -5.47 0.90 -10.29
CA ARG A 83 -6.10 0.91 -8.97
C ARG A 83 -5.29 1.78 -8.00
N ILE A 84 -6.00 2.47 -7.10
CA ILE A 84 -5.39 3.10 -5.93
C ILE A 84 -6.14 2.59 -4.70
N LYS A 85 -5.41 1.90 -3.83
CA LYS A 85 -5.99 1.28 -2.64
C LYS A 85 -5.07 1.49 -1.43
N ALA A 86 -5.61 2.06 -0.35
CA ALA A 86 -4.96 2.05 0.95
C ALA A 86 -5.23 0.74 1.68
N ASN A 87 -4.24 0.26 2.42
CA ASN A 87 -4.31 -0.91 3.26
C ASN A 87 -3.88 -0.54 4.68
N LEU A 88 -4.64 -1.00 5.68
CA LEU A 88 -4.36 -0.85 7.09
C LEU A 88 -4.28 -2.24 7.72
N PHE A 89 -3.13 -2.57 8.28
CA PHE A 89 -2.88 -3.82 9.01
C PHE A 89 -2.73 -3.49 10.48
N SER A 90 -3.58 -4.07 11.34
CA SER A 90 -3.48 -3.89 12.79
C SER A 90 -2.34 -4.71 13.39
N ASN A 91 -1.78 -4.18 14.48
CA ASN A 91 -0.90 -4.95 15.34
C ASN A 91 -1.69 -6.10 15.98
N GLN A 92 -1.15 -7.30 15.87
CA GLN A 92 -1.73 -8.52 16.41
C GLN A 92 -0.78 -9.20 17.41
N GLY A 93 0.13 -8.44 18.02
CA GLY A 93 1.10 -8.91 19.00
C GLY A 93 2.27 -9.72 18.43
N LYS A 94 2.25 -10.04 17.15
CA LYS A 94 3.33 -10.71 16.44
C LYS A 94 3.36 -10.31 14.97
N ILE A 95 4.53 -10.37 14.34
CA ILE A 95 4.65 -10.22 12.88
C ILE A 95 3.98 -11.42 12.22
N LYS A 96 3.05 -11.13 11.32
CA LYS A 96 2.44 -12.10 10.41
C LYS A 96 2.78 -11.68 9.00
N GLU A 97 3.46 -12.53 8.26
CA GLU A 97 3.65 -12.39 6.83
C GLU A 97 2.42 -12.97 6.11
N HIS A 98 1.83 -12.20 5.19
CA HIS A 98 0.65 -12.61 4.47
C HIS A 98 1.02 -13.52 3.28
N GLU A 99 0.02 -14.11 2.63
CA GLU A 99 0.27 -14.94 1.46
C GLU A 99 0.87 -14.14 0.30
N THR A 100 1.77 -14.80 -0.41
CA THR A 100 2.39 -14.26 -1.62
C THR A 100 1.37 -14.18 -2.75
N HIS A 101 1.33 -13.03 -3.43
CA HIS A 101 0.41 -12.77 -4.53
C HIS A 101 1.04 -11.83 -5.56
N SER A 102 0.38 -11.69 -6.69
CA SER A 102 0.59 -10.62 -7.67
C SER A 102 -0.66 -9.75 -7.70
N ASP A 103 -0.53 -8.44 -7.87
CA ASP A 103 -1.68 -7.54 -7.85
C ASP A 103 -2.63 -7.77 -9.03
N PHE A 104 -2.07 -7.99 -10.22
CA PHE A 104 -2.80 -8.34 -11.46
C PHE A 104 -1.98 -9.30 -12.30
N PRO A 105 -2.61 -10.11 -13.17
CA PRO A 105 -1.94 -11.14 -13.97
C PRO A 105 -1.14 -10.59 -15.17
N PHE A 106 -1.18 -9.29 -15.42
CA PHE A 106 -0.46 -8.62 -16.50
C PHE A 106 0.63 -7.69 -15.96
N ARG A 107 1.62 -7.39 -16.79
CA ARG A 107 2.75 -6.54 -16.40
C ARG A 107 2.29 -5.10 -16.13
N HIS A 108 2.60 -4.60 -14.94
CA HIS A 108 2.29 -3.23 -14.50
C HIS A 108 3.25 -2.83 -13.37
N LYS A 109 3.27 -1.54 -13.07
CA LYS A 109 4.06 -0.96 -12.00
C LYS A 109 3.21 -0.76 -10.75
N SER A 110 3.87 -0.82 -9.59
CA SER A 110 3.33 -0.32 -8.34
C SER A 110 4.22 0.76 -7.75
N GLY A 111 3.59 1.80 -7.19
CA GLY A 111 4.17 2.71 -6.21
C GLY A 111 3.50 2.43 -4.86
N LEU A 112 4.21 1.82 -3.93
CA LEU A 112 3.71 1.53 -2.58
C LEU A 112 4.21 2.61 -1.62
N PHE A 113 3.32 3.52 -1.23
CA PHE A 113 3.62 4.62 -0.32
C PHE A 113 3.34 4.22 1.13
N SER A 114 4.33 4.28 2.01
CA SER A 114 4.19 4.01 3.44
C SER A 114 3.76 5.27 4.18
N LEU A 115 2.60 5.19 4.86
CA LEU A 115 2.03 6.32 5.60
C LEU A 115 2.69 6.51 6.97
N ASN A 116 3.17 5.45 7.59
CA ASN A 116 3.83 5.48 8.89
C ASN A 116 5.05 4.57 8.95
N THR A 117 5.94 4.87 9.89
CA THR A 117 7.10 4.02 10.21
C THR A 117 6.68 2.94 11.18
N CYS A 118 7.09 1.71 10.90
CA CYS A 118 6.95 0.57 11.80
C CYS A 118 7.88 -0.58 11.34
N ASN A 119 8.02 -1.62 12.17
CA ASN A 119 8.82 -2.80 11.86
C ASN A 119 8.15 -3.78 10.87
N GLY A 120 6.97 -3.45 10.34
CA GLY A 120 6.35 -4.18 9.25
C GLY A 120 7.04 -3.90 7.91
N PHE A 121 6.93 -4.83 6.97
CA PHE A 121 7.67 -4.78 5.70
C PHE A 121 6.85 -5.33 4.52
N THR A 122 7.38 -5.13 3.34
CA THR A 122 6.94 -5.79 2.09
C THR A 122 8.10 -6.64 1.56
N THR A 123 7.84 -7.91 1.27
CA THR A 123 8.82 -8.83 0.68
C THR A 123 8.59 -8.93 -0.82
N LEU A 124 9.63 -8.72 -1.62
CA LEU A 124 9.61 -8.82 -3.08
C LEU A 124 9.94 -10.24 -3.54
N ALA A 125 9.75 -10.52 -4.84
CA ALA A 125 9.95 -11.84 -5.44
C ALA A 125 11.37 -12.44 -5.24
N ASP A 126 12.37 -11.60 -5.09
CA ASP A 126 13.77 -11.99 -4.85
C ASP A 126 14.10 -12.18 -3.36
N GLY A 127 13.09 -12.08 -2.47
CA GLY A 127 13.26 -12.16 -1.02
C GLY A 127 13.68 -10.85 -0.35
N THR A 128 13.87 -9.77 -1.11
CA THR A 128 14.22 -8.46 -0.54
C THR A 128 13.08 -7.93 0.33
N LYS A 129 13.37 -7.62 1.59
CA LYS A 129 12.42 -7.01 2.53
C LYS A 129 12.61 -5.49 2.55
N ILE A 130 11.53 -4.76 2.29
CA ILE A 130 11.49 -3.30 2.34
C ILE A 130 10.66 -2.86 3.54
N GLU A 131 11.30 -2.23 4.50
CA GLU A 131 10.67 -1.74 5.74
C GLU A 131 9.70 -0.60 5.48
N SER A 132 8.66 -0.52 6.31
CA SER A 132 7.69 0.57 6.32
C SER A 132 8.30 1.79 7.02
N VAL A 133 8.67 2.79 6.24
CA VAL A 133 9.16 4.09 6.73
C VAL A 133 8.21 5.18 6.26
N GLY A 134 7.70 5.98 7.16
CA GLY A 134 6.76 7.05 6.84
C GLY A 134 7.32 8.00 5.77
N ASN A 135 6.50 8.37 4.79
CA ASN A 135 6.90 9.17 3.62
C ASN A 135 7.91 8.49 2.68
N ARG A 136 7.98 7.15 2.71
CA ARG A 136 8.74 6.33 1.76
C ARG A 136 7.82 5.83 0.66
N ILE A 137 8.28 5.84 -0.59
CA ILE A 137 7.65 5.13 -1.68
C ILE A 137 8.58 4.05 -2.24
N LEU A 138 8.02 2.86 -2.48
CA LEU A 138 8.68 1.74 -3.13
C LEU A 138 8.07 1.57 -4.52
N PHE A 139 8.89 1.63 -5.57
CA PHE A 139 8.50 1.32 -6.95
C PHE A 139 8.98 -0.08 -7.33
N PHE A 140 8.08 -0.92 -7.83
CA PHE A 140 8.40 -2.28 -8.26
C PHE A 140 7.42 -2.81 -9.31
N ASP A 141 7.74 -3.95 -9.92
CA ASP A 141 6.86 -4.68 -10.84
C ASP A 141 5.90 -5.54 -10.02
N ALA A 142 4.66 -5.06 -9.83
CA ALA A 142 3.66 -5.74 -9.00
C ALA A 142 2.95 -6.90 -9.72
N SER A 143 3.30 -7.20 -10.98
CA SER A 143 2.94 -8.45 -11.62
C SER A 143 3.79 -9.63 -11.14
N LYS A 144 4.89 -9.35 -10.42
CA LYS A 144 5.72 -10.37 -9.77
C LYS A 144 5.22 -10.68 -8.36
N PRO A 145 5.47 -11.91 -7.86
CA PRO A 145 5.08 -12.31 -6.52
C PRO A 145 5.66 -11.39 -5.44
N HIS A 146 4.83 -10.99 -4.50
CA HIS A 146 5.21 -10.21 -3.33
C HIS A 146 4.21 -10.41 -2.21
N HIS A 147 4.57 -10.03 -0.99
CA HIS A 147 3.64 -10.08 0.14
C HIS A 147 3.95 -8.99 1.18
N SER A 148 2.96 -8.70 2.00
CA SER A 148 3.05 -7.74 3.10
C SER A 148 3.13 -8.45 4.46
N SER A 149 3.42 -7.69 5.51
CA SER A 149 3.34 -8.14 6.89
C SER A 149 2.52 -7.20 7.78
N THR A 150 2.13 -7.66 8.97
CA THR A 150 1.71 -6.80 10.08
C THR A 150 2.92 -6.09 10.69
N CYS A 151 2.72 -5.34 11.79
CA CYS A 151 3.77 -4.77 12.64
C CYS A 151 3.53 -5.10 14.11
N THR A 152 4.51 -4.82 14.97
CA THR A 152 4.41 -5.06 16.43
C THR A 152 4.84 -3.87 17.29
N ASP A 153 5.46 -2.86 16.72
CA ASP A 153 5.97 -1.66 17.38
C ASP A 153 5.05 -0.44 17.23
N GLU A 154 4.03 -0.55 16.38
CA GLU A 154 2.99 0.47 16.17
C GLU A 154 1.59 -0.16 16.26
N VAL A 155 0.56 0.66 16.47
CA VAL A 155 -0.83 0.20 16.53
C VAL A 155 -1.28 -0.36 15.18
N VAL A 156 -0.87 0.30 14.10
CA VAL A 156 -1.22 -0.06 12.72
C VAL A 156 -0.04 0.17 11.79
N ARG A 157 0.00 -0.60 10.71
CA ARG A 157 0.80 -0.33 9.52
C ARG A 157 -0.12 0.09 8.39
N ILE A 158 0.16 1.25 7.79
CA ILE A 158 -0.66 1.78 6.69
C ILE A 158 0.20 2.05 5.47
N ASN A 159 -0.27 1.60 4.31
CA ASN A 159 0.31 1.96 3.02
C ASN A 159 -0.78 2.28 1.99
N ILE A 160 -0.38 2.97 0.92
CA ILE A 160 -1.23 3.24 -0.24
C ILE A 160 -0.55 2.64 -1.47
N ASN A 161 -1.25 1.71 -2.13
CA ASN A 161 -0.77 1.02 -3.32
C ASN A 161 -1.36 1.69 -4.58
N PHE A 162 -0.50 2.22 -5.43
CA PHE A 162 -0.81 2.81 -6.73
C PHE A 162 -0.41 1.82 -7.81
N ASN A 163 -1.36 1.16 -8.46
CA ASN A 163 -1.10 0.31 -9.62
C ASN A 163 -1.33 1.11 -10.91
N TYR A 164 -0.38 1.07 -11.85
CA TYR A 164 -0.39 1.91 -13.05
C TYR A 164 0.50 1.38 -14.19
N PHE A 165 0.33 1.93 -15.39
CA PHE A 165 1.18 1.76 -16.57
C PHE A 165 2.10 2.97 -16.83
#